data_29d1ac89da0431695902ec231442969f
#
_entry.id   29d1ac89da0431695902ec231442969f
#
_cell.length_a   1.000
_cell.length_b   1.000
_cell.length_c   1.000
_cell.angle_alpha   90.00
_cell.angle_beta   90.00
_cell.angle_gamma   90.00
#
_symmetry.space_group_name_H-M   'P 1'
#
loop_
_entity.id
_entity.type
_entity.pdbx_description
1 polymer ?
#
loop_
_entity_poly.entity_id
_entity_poly.type
_entity_poly.pdbx_seq_one_letter_code
_entity_poly.pdbx_strand_id
1 'polypeptide(L)'
;NAILMGLVSELSINAVLVVQVSGHCRNSIKETDMARKIMYFSKTNKRLPFRINEGLMTTSNRKPTRKSKKEISEIKNLIKDKNYRIFLSDKGINILNSEIQIEGIDPFEFYTSLNVEKDASHSFYLGVELARAQIAFQLGKNYDQDNELQWGIAYTQVKNLNVHPKLKSTQKK
;
A
#
# COMPACT_ATOMS: atom_id res chain seq x y z
N ASN A 1 -22.39 -1.16 -4.23
CA ASN A 1 -22.44 -2.48 -4.89
C ASN A 1 -22.53 -3.63 -3.88
N ALA A 2 -21.77 -3.61 -2.76
CA ALA A 2 -21.80 -4.72 -1.77
C ALA A 2 -23.21 -5.01 -1.22
N ILE A 3 -23.95 -3.98 -0.79
CA ILE A 3 -25.31 -4.14 -0.28
C ILE A 3 -26.25 -4.70 -1.36
N LEU A 4 -26.16 -4.17 -2.59
CA LEU A 4 -26.99 -4.66 -3.70
C LEU A 4 -26.70 -6.13 -4.01
N MET A 5 -25.45 -6.54 -4.01
CA MET A 5 -25.08 -7.94 -4.22
C MET A 5 -25.48 -8.84 -3.05
N GLY A 6 -25.55 -8.31 -1.84
CA GLY A 6 -26.17 -8.99 -0.69
C GLY A 6 -27.63 -9.30 -0.95
N LEU A 7 -28.41 -8.28 -1.34
CA LEU A 7 -29.84 -8.46 -1.68
C LEU A 7 -30.04 -9.45 -2.84
N VAL A 8 -29.22 -9.32 -3.90
CA VAL A 8 -29.22 -10.25 -5.05
C VAL A 8 -29.00 -11.68 -4.59
N SER A 9 -28.03 -11.90 -3.69
CA SER A 9 -27.71 -13.21 -3.15
C SER A 9 -28.85 -13.77 -2.29
N GLU A 10 -29.43 -12.97 -1.40
CA GLU A 10 -30.53 -13.41 -0.52
C GLU A 10 -31.80 -13.71 -1.31
N LEU A 11 -32.14 -12.88 -2.27
CA LEU A 11 -33.32 -13.06 -3.12
C LEU A 11 -33.10 -14.07 -4.25
N SER A 12 -31.93 -14.68 -4.34
CA SER A 12 -31.58 -15.67 -5.38
C SER A 12 -31.80 -15.14 -6.81
N ILE A 13 -31.47 -13.87 -7.05
CA ILE A 13 -31.57 -13.24 -8.38
C ILE A 13 -30.45 -13.78 -9.27
N ASN A 14 -30.83 -14.30 -10.44
CA ASN A 14 -29.90 -15.02 -11.34
C ASN A 14 -29.10 -14.10 -12.26
N ALA A 15 -29.57 -12.87 -12.52
CA ALA A 15 -28.90 -11.95 -13.43
C ALA A 15 -28.97 -10.51 -12.92
N VAL A 16 -27.88 -9.78 -13.11
CA VAL A 16 -27.77 -8.35 -12.76
C VAL A 16 -27.12 -7.62 -13.92
N LEU A 17 -27.75 -6.55 -14.37
CA LEU A 17 -27.16 -5.64 -15.37
C LEU A 17 -26.37 -4.55 -14.64
N VAL A 18 -25.11 -4.42 -14.98
CA VAL A 18 -24.21 -3.38 -14.44
C VAL A 18 -23.67 -2.54 -15.59
N VAL A 19 -23.81 -1.23 -15.48
CA VAL A 19 -23.31 -0.28 -16.47
C VAL A 19 -22.21 0.62 -15.89
N GLN A 20 -21.29 1.05 -16.75
CA GLN A 20 -20.19 1.94 -16.39
C GLN A 20 -20.09 3.06 -17.45
N VAL A 21 -21.04 4.00 -17.39
CA VAL A 21 -21.20 5.07 -18.41
C VAL A 21 -20.77 6.45 -17.93
N SER A 22 -20.53 6.65 -16.63
CA SER A 22 -20.12 7.94 -16.06
C SER A 22 -18.89 7.80 -15.17
N GLY A 23 -18.24 8.93 -14.87
CA GLY A 23 -17.10 8.96 -13.95
C GLY A 23 -17.43 8.43 -12.54
N HIS A 24 -18.69 8.61 -12.09
CA HIS A 24 -19.14 8.08 -10.80
C HIS A 24 -19.25 6.56 -10.77
N CYS A 25 -19.40 5.93 -11.94
CA CYS A 25 -19.52 4.48 -12.07
C CYS A 25 -18.17 3.81 -12.39
N ARG A 26 -17.06 4.56 -12.31
CA ARG A 26 -15.73 3.98 -12.57
C ARG A 26 -15.51 2.73 -11.72
N ASN A 27 -15.08 1.64 -12.37
CA ASN A 27 -14.85 0.33 -11.76
C ASN A 27 -16.09 -0.36 -11.19
N SER A 28 -17.33 0.13 -11.42
CA SER A 28 -18.55 -0.48 -10.88
C SER A 28 -18.72 -1.93 -11.29
N ILE A 29 -18.32 -2.31 -12.51
CA ILE A 29 -18.38 -3.69 -13.00
C ILE A 29 -17.46 -4.59 -12.17
N LYS A 30 -16.20 -4.17 -11.98
CA LYS A 30 -15.20 -4.92 -11.18
C LYS A 30 -15.62 -5.04 -9.73
N GLU A 31 -16.12 -3.95 -9.15
CA GLU A 31 -16.58 -3.91 -7.76
C GLU A 31 -17.82 -4.80 -7.57
N THR A 32 -18.76 -4.77 -8.51
CA THR A 32 -19.96 -5.63 -8.47
C THR A 32 -19.58 -7.11 -8.56
N ASP A 33 -18.67 -7.48 -9.47
CA ASP A 33 -18.23 -8.89 -9.56
C ASP A 33 -17.50 -9.35 -8.29
N MET A 34 -16.68 -8.48 -7.69
CA MET A 34 -16.03 -8.76 -6.41
C MET A 34 -17.06 -8.91 -5.29
N ALA A 35 -18.03 -8.01 -5.21
CA ALA A 35 -19.11 -8.08 -4.22
C ALA A 35 -19.94 -9.37 -4.38
N ARG A 36 -20.27 -9.74 -5.61
CA ARG A 36 -20.95 -11.00 -5.92
C ARG A 36 -20.16 -12.22 -5.40
N LYS A 37 -18.86 -12.28 -5.65
CA LYS A 37 -17.99 -13.36 -5.17
C LYS A 37 -17.95 -13.44 -3.65
N ILE A 38 -17.87 -12.29 -2.98
CA ILE A 38 -17.88 -12.21 -1.51
C ILE A 38 -19.20 -12.72 -0.96
N MET A 39 -20.34 -12.28 -1.53
CA MET A 39 -21.67 -12.70 -1.06
C MET A 39 -21.95 -14.17 -1.35
N TYR A 40 -21.54 -14.68 -2.50
CA TYR A 40 -21.62 -16.10 -2.82
C TYR A 40 -20.84 -16.95 -1.82
N PHE A 41 -19.58 -16.58 -1.55
CA PHE A 41 -18.75 -17.27 -0.55
C PHE A 41 -19.39 -17.24 0.84
N SER A 42 -19.93 -16.07 1.24
CA SER A 42 -20.60 -15.86 2.52
C SER A 42 -21.81 -16.79 2.69
N LYS A 43 -22.68 -16.83 1.67
CA LYS A 43 -23.88 -17.68 1.65
C LYS A 43 -23.52 -19.16 1.67
N THR A 44 -22.59 -19.58 0.82
CA THR A 44 -22.15 -20.99 0.74
C THR A 44 -21.54 -21.48 2.05
N ASN A 45 -20.77 -20.65 2.72
CA ASN A 45 -20.10 -21.01 3.98
C ASN A 45 -20.90 -20.60 5.23
N LYS A 46 -22.15 -20.11 5.09
CA LYS A 46 -23.03 -19.69 6.19
C LYS A 46 -22.32 -18.75 7.19
N ARG A 47 -21.58 -17.75 6.68
CA ARG A 47 -20.83 -16.78 7.50
C ARG A 47 -21.02 -15.36 7.00
N LEU A 48 -20.88 -14.38 7.89
CA LEU A 48 -20.94 -12.97 7.50
C LEU A 48 -19.82 -12.61 6.49
N PRO A 49 -20.08 -11.66 5.57
CA PRO A 49 -19.12 -11.21 4.58
C PRO A 49 -18.03 -10.32 5.20
N PHE A 50 -17.44 -10.78 6.29
CA PHE A 50 -16.44 -10.07 7.06
C PHE A 50 -15.06 -10.66 6.83
N ARG A 51 -14.09 -9.83 6.46
CA ARG A 51 -12.69 -10.22 6.23
C ARG A 51 -12.51 -11.38 5.23
N ILE A 52 -13.32 -11.39 4.16
CA ILE A 52 -13.23 -12.39 3.09
C ILE A 52 -12.23 -11.92 2.02
N ASN A 53 -12.39 -10.67 1.55
CA ASN A 53 -11.59 -10.11 0.47
C ASN A 53 -11.45 -8.60 0.66
N GLU A 54 -10.31 -8.04 0.27
CA GLU A 54 -9.99 -6.61 0.34
C GLU A 54 -10.14 -5.90 -1.02
N GLY A 55 -10.71 -6.58 -2.02
CA GLY A 55 -10.84 -6.07 -3.38
C GLY A 55 -11.97 -5.05 -3.60
N LEU A 56 -12.83 -4.80 -2.60
CA LEU A 56 -13.80 -3.70 -2.64
C LEU A 56 -13.11 -2.35 -2.37
N MET A 57 -13.86 -1.25 -2.45
CA MET A 57 -13.34 0.11 -2.23
C MET A 57 -12.91 0.34 -0.77
N THR A 58 -11.97 -0.44 -0.29
CA THR A 58 -11.31 -0.23 0.99
C THR A 58 -9.88 0.25 0.77
N THR A 59 -9.46 1.24 1.55
CA THR A 59 -8.10 1.74 1.51
C THR A 59 -7.16 0.94 2.42
N SER A 60 -7.66 0.37 3.51
CA SER A 60 -6.85 -0.39 4.46
C SER A 60 -6.64 -1.84 4.05
N ASN A 61 -5.50 -2.39 4.38
CA ASN A 61 -5.25 -3.82 4.31
C ASN A 61 -5.79 -4.53 5.56
N ARG A 62 -6.19 -5.77 5.43
CA ARG A 62 -6.75 -6.57 6.52
C ARG A 62 -5.79 -6.73 7.70
N LYS A 63 -4.52 -6.98 7.39
CA LYS A 63 -3.42 -7.06 8.34
C LYS A 63 -2.22 -6.36 7.70
N PRO A 64 -2.08 -5.06 7.90
CA PRO A 64 -0.93 -4.36 7.34
C PRO A 64 0.36 -4.91 7.93
N THR A 65 1.34 -5.15 7.06
CA THR A 65 2.65 -5.62 7.47
C THR A 65 3.36 -4.53 8.27
N ARG A 66 3.72 -4.85 9.50
CA ARG A 66 4.46 -3.97 10.41
C ARG A 66 5.63 -4.72 10.99
N LYS A 67 6.79 -4.08 11.01
CA LYS A 67 7.99 -4.65 11.64
C LYS A 67 7.99 -4.34 13.13
N SER A 68 8.26 -5.34 13.95
CA SER A 68 8.50 -5.14 15.37
C SER A 68 9.84 -4.43 15.60
N LYS A 69 10.02 -3.82 16.77
CA LYS A 69 11.30 -3.21 17.14
C LYS A 69 12.47 -4.20 17.10
N LYS A 70 12.21 -5.45 17.47
CA LYS A 70 13.22 -6.53 17.44
C LYS A 70 13.67 -6.80 16.02
N GLU A 71 12.72 -7.00 15.08
CA GLU A 71 13.03 -7.22 13.67
C GLU A 71 13.80 -6.05 13.06
N ILE A 72 13.42 -4.80 13.39
CA ILE A 72 14.12 -3.60 12.90
C ILE A 72 15.54 -3.56 13.42
N SER A 73 15.77 -3.88 14.69
CA SER A 73 17.11 -3.93 15.27
C SER A 73 17.97 -5.05 14.66
N GLU A 74 17.38 -6.21 14.41
CA GLU A 74 18.06 -7.31 13.73
C GLU A 74 18.45 -6.92 12.30
N ILE A 75 17.55 -6.31 11.54
CA ILE A 75 17.83 -5.79 10.20
C ILE A 75 18.94 -4.73 10.25
N LYS A 76 18.89 -3.79 11.18
CA LYS A 76 19.91 -2.76 11.36
C LYS A 76 21.31 -3.36 11.52
N ASN A 77 21.46 -4.42 12.33
CA ASN A 77 22.73 -5.08 12.58
C ASN A 77 23.30 -5.81 11.34
N LEU A 78 22.43 -6.15 10.39
CA LEU A 78 22.84 -6.82 9.13
C LEU A 78 23.24 -5.83 8.03
N ILE A 79 22.82 -4.56 8.14
CA ILE A 79 23.10 -3.54 7.13
C ILE A 79 24.56 -3.05 7.25
N LYS A 80 25.32 -3.19 6.17
CA LYS A 80 26.72 -2.76 6.09
C LYS A 80 26.93 -1.54 5.18
N ASP A 81 25.94 -1.26 4.33
CA ASP A 81 25.98 -0.16 3.37
C ASP A 81 25.24 1.09 3.87
N LYS A 82 25.40 2.21 3.18
CA LYS A 82 24.79 3.49 3.50
C LYS A 82 23.43 3.72 2.82
N ASN A 83 22.91 2.75 2.06
CA ASN A 83 21.63 2.88 1.40
C ASN A 83 20.50 2.86 2.43
N TYR A 84 19.57 3.79 2.28
CA TYR A 84 18.42 3.89 3.18
C TYR A 84 17.40 2.80 2.92
N ARG A 85 16.93 2.21 4.00
CA ARG A 85 15.83 1.24 4.02
C ARG A 85 14.71 1.77 4.88
N ILE A 86 13.50 1.70 4.34
CA ILE A 86 12.30 2.26 4.97
C ILE A 86 11.36 1.12 5.31
N PHE A 87 10.93 1.07 6.56
CA PHE A 87 9.97 0.08 7.07
C PHE A 87 8.86 0.77 7.88
N LEU A 88 7.71 0.12 7.98
CA LEU A 88 6.66 0.54 8.90
C LEU A 88 6.67 -0.34 10.15
N SER A 89 6.59 0.31 11.30
CA SER A 89 6.26 -0.28 12.60
C SER A 89 4.86 0.11 13.03
N ASP A 90 4.42 -0.38 14.19
CA ASP A 90 3.16 0.09 14.79
C ASP A 90 3.24 1.55 15.28
N LYS A 91 4.44 2.10 15.42
CA LYS A 91 4.68 3.47 15.89
C LYS A 91 4.85 4.48 14.77
N GLY A 92 5.18 4.04 13.56
CA GLY A 92 5.41 4.93 12.43
C GLY A 92 6.40 4.36 11.41
N ILE A 93 7.06 5.28 10.74
CA ILE A 93 8.05 5.03 9.70
C ILE A 93 9.41 4.87 10.38
N ASN A 94 10.14 3.85 9.99
CA ASN A 94 11.52 3.64 10.39
C ASN A 94 12.41 3.74 9.16
N ILE A 95 13.38 4.65 9.18
CA ILE A 95 14.41 4.76 8.17
C ILE A 95 15.77 4.42 8.78
N LEU A 96 16.50 3.55 8.10
CA LEU A 96 17.78 3.06 8.63
C LEU A 96 18.78 2.71 7.53
N ASN A 97 20.04 2.85 7.85
CA ASN A 97 21.19 2.35 7.08
C ASN A 97 22.28 1.88 8.06
N SER A 98 23.52 1.67 7.61
CA SER A 98 24.60 1.25 8.53
C SER A 98 24.91 2.26 9.65
N GLU A 99 24.65 3.53 9.43
CA GLU A 99 25.04 4.62 10.34
C GLU A 99 23.89 5.08 11.24
N ILE A 100 22.68 5.22 10.70
CA ILE A 100 21.53 5.80 11.40
C ILE A 100 20.34 4.84 11.49
N GLN A 101 19.52 5.08 12.49
CA GLN A 101 18.16 4.53 12.63
C GLN A 101 17.27 5.60 13.26
N ILE A 102 16.23 6.01 12.55
CA ILE A 102 15.30 7.06 12.97
C ILE A 102 13.88 6.54 12.83
N GLU A 103 13.04 6.83 13.83
CA GLU A 103 11.60 6.53 13.83
C GLU A 103 10.82 7.83 13.94
N GLY A 104 9.78 8.00 13.11
CA GLY A 104 8.90 9.16 13.12
C GLY A 104 7.65 8.92 12.29
N ILE A 105 6.79 9.92 12.18
CA ILE A 105 5.55 9.84 11.38
C ILE A 105 5.59 10.82 10.21
N ASP A 106 6.15 12.00 10.44
CA ASP A 106 6.23 13.04 9.42
C ASP A 106 7.54 12.92 8.60
N PRO A 107 7.46 12.78 7.27
CA PRO A 107 8.66 12.79 6.42
C PRO A 107 9.60 13.96 6.63
N PHE A 108 9.10 15.14 7.00
CA PHE A 108 9.93 16.32 7.25
C PHE A 108 10.83 16.19 8.48
N GLU A 109 10.44 15.37 9.47
CA GLU A 109 11.26 15.11 10.66
C GLU A 109 12.56 14.37 10.32
N PHE A 110 12.59 13.65 9.22
CA PHE A 110 13.77 12.86 8.82
C PHE A 110 14.80 13.68 8.05
N TYR A 111 14.38 14.76 7.37
CA TYR A 111 15.20 15.47 6.38
C TYR A 111 16.56 15.88 6.92
N THR A 112 16.61 16.50 8.09
CA THR A 112 17.86 17.00 8.70
C THR A 112 18.87 15.91 9.05
N SER A 113 18.41 14.67 9.15
CA SER A 113 19.25 13.53 9.56
C SER A 113 19.69 12.65 8.39
N LEU A 114 19.16 12.90 7.18
CA LEU A 114 19.39 12.02 6.04
C LEU A 114 20.68 12.34 5.25
N ASN A 115 21.31 13.50 5.49
CA ASN A 115 22.54 13.94 4.81
C ASN A 115 22.49 13.79 3.28
N VAL A 116 21.34 14.16 2.66
CA VAL A 116 21.12 14.01 1.21
C VAL A 116 21.07 15.35 0.45
N GLU A 117 21.41 16.47 1.10
CA GLU A 117 21.30 17.82 0.54
C GLU A 117 22.13 18.01 -0.74
N LYS A 118 23.21 17.25 -0.89
CA LYS A 118 24.11 17.31 -2.06
C LYS A 118 23.76 16.33 -3.17
N ASP A 119 22.74 15.48 -2.94
CA ASP A 119 22.28 14.47 -3.90
C ASP A 119 20.80 14.68 -4.18
N ALA A 120 20.48 15.53 -5.15
CA ALA A 120 19.12 15.88 -5.51
C ALA A 120 18.29 14.66 -5.94
N SER A 121 18.91 13.72 -6.64
CA SER A 121 18.21 12.50 -7.09
C SER A 121 17.84 11.61 -5.94
N HIS A 122 18.73 11.42 -4.98
CA HIS A 122 18.49 10.61 -3.79
C HIS A 122 17.50 11.30 -2.84
N SER A 123 17.61 12.63 -2.68
CA SER A 123 16.64 13.42 -1.91
C SER A 123 15.22 13.26 -2.46
N PHE A 124 15.07 13.39 -3.79
CA PHE A 124 13.77 13.23 -4.44
C PHE A 124 13.20 11.80 -4.26
N TYR A 125 14.02 10.79 -4.47
CA TYR A 125 13.65 9.40 -4.28
C TYR A 125 13.17 9.12 -2.85
N LEU A 126 13.96 9.51 -1.85
CA LEU A 126 13.60 9.32 -0.44
C LEU A 126 12.35 10.11 -0.05
N GLY A 127 12.17 11.31 -0.58
CA GLY A 127 10.95 12.10 -0.37
C GLY A 127 9.71 11.38 -0.87
N VAL A 128 9.78 10.78 -2.07
CA VAL A 128 8.67 9.98 -2.64
C VAL A 128 8.40 8.74 -1.79
N GLU A 129 9.43 8.01 -1.40
CA GLU A 129 9.27 6.78 -0.60
C GLU A 129 8.76 7.07 0.81
N LEU A 130 9.24 8.12 1.46
CA LEU A 130 8.73 8.55 2.77
C LEU A 130 7.27 8.99 2.71
N ALA A 131 6.87 9.72 1.65
CA ALA A 131 5.47 10.09 1.45
C ALA A 131 4.57 8.86 1.24
N ARG A 132 5.02 7.87 0.46
CA ARG A 132 4.32 6.59 0.31
C ARG A 132 4.20 5.84 1.63
N ALA A 133 5.27 5.79 2.40
CA ALA A 133 5.29 5.15 3.73
C ALA A 133 4.32 5.84 4.69
N GLN A 134 4.26 7.18 4.69
CA GLN A 134 3.32 7.97 5.49
C GLN A 134 1.87 7.65 5.12
N ILE A 135 1.54 7.68 3.83
CA ILE A 135 0.20 7.35 3.34
C ILE A 135 -0.17 5.92 3.74
N ALA A 136 0.75 4.97 3.56
CA ALA A 136 0.52 3.58 3.94
C ALA A 136 0.32 3.41 5.45
N PHE A 137 1.07 4.14 6.27
CA PHE A 137 0.89 4.14 7.71
C PHE A 137 -0.49 4.68 8.11
N GLN A 138 -0.85 5.87 7.62
CA GLN A 138 -2.10 6.55 7.96
C GLN A 138 -3.34 5.79 7.49
N LEU A 139 -3.29 5.15 6.33
CA LEU A 139 -4.40 4.41 5.74
C LEU A 139 -4.41 2.92 6.10
N GLY A 140 -3.49 2.46 6.95
CA GLY A 140 -3.40 1.06 7.32
C GLY A 140 -3.08 0.14 6.13
N LYS A 141 -2.22 0.57 5.21
CA LYS A 141 -1.78 -0.21 4.05
C LYS A 141 -0.45 -0.91 4.30
N ASN A 142 -0.22 -1.95 3.52
CA ASN A 142 1.13 -2.48 3.38
C ASN A 142 2.00 -1.45 2.67
N TYR A 143 3.23 -1.35 3.12
CA TYR A 143 4.27 -0.59 2.47
C TYR A 143 5.47 -1.52 2.23
N ASP A 144 5.97 -1.45 1.03
CA ASP A 144 7.17 -2.15 0.61
C ASP A 144 7.96 -1.16 -0.25
N GLN A 145 9.17 -0.87 0.17
CA GLN A 145 10.01 0.13 -0.50
C GLN A 145 10.19 -0.29 -1.96
N ASP A 146 10.18 0.68 -2.86
CA ASP A 146 10.32 0.48 -4.30
C ASP A 146 9.08 -0.10 -4.99
N ASN A 147 8.02 -0.36 -4.27
CA ASN A 147 6.76 -0.84 -4.81
C ASN A 147 5.64 0.20 -4.72
N GLU A 148 4.70 0.15 -5.65
CA GLU A 148 3.52 0.99 -5.62
C GLU A 148 2.56 0.58 -4.50
N LEU A 149 1.89 1.58 -3.91
CA LEU A 149 0.81 1.30 -2.97
C LEU A 149 -0.40 0.70 -3.68
N GLN A 150 -0.93 -0.37 -3.11
CA GLN A 150 -2.13 -1.03 -3.59
C GLN A 150 -3.38 -0.31 -3.05
N TRP A 151 -4.18 0.29 -3.92
CA TRP A 151 -5.39 1.05 -3.56
C TRP A 151 -6.69 0.24 -3.66
N GLY A 152 -6.58 -1.07 -3.95
CA GLY A 152 -7.73 -1.93 -4.18
C GLY A 152 -8.38 -1.69 -5.54
N ILE A 153 -9.68 -1.94 -5.65
CA ILE A 153 -10.38 -1.90 -6.94
C ILE A 153 -10.55 -0.49 -7.52
N ALA A 154 -10.47 0.55 -6.68
CA ALA A 154 -10.52 1.94 -7.11
C ALA A 154 -9.23 2.41 -7.80
N TYR A 155 -8.15 1.62 -7.68
CA TYR A 155 -6.87 1.95 -8.28
C TYR A 155 -6.93 1.91 -9.80
N THR A 156 -6.48 2.98 -10.43
CA THR A 156 -6.28 3.02 -11.88
C THR A 156 -4.83 2.70 -12.17
N GLN A 157 -4.58 1.52 -12.71
CA GLN A 157 -3.24 1.15 -13.13
C GLN A 157 -2.81 2.05 -14.29
N VAL A 158 -1.79 2.85 -14.08
CA VAL A 158 -1.14 3.64 -15.13
C VAL A 158 -0.11 2.73 -15.79
N LYS A 159 -0.33 2.41 -17.07
CA LYS A 159 0.65 1.65 -17.86
C LYS A 159 1.96 2.45 -17.92
N ASN A 160 3.07 1.81 -17.64
CA ASN A 160 4.42 2.38 -17.68
C ASN A 160 4.75 3.42 -16.58
N LEU A 161 4.12 3.38 -15.42
CA LEU A 161 4.73 4.02 -14.26
C LEU A 161 6.09 3.34 -14.01
N ASN A 162 7.16 4.06 -14.36
CA ASN A 162 8.48 3.72 -13.85
C ASN A 162 8.46 4.07 -12.36
N VAL A 163 8.17 3.09 -11.54
CA VAL A 163 8.18 3.24 -10.08
C VAL A 163 9.59 3.59 -9.60
N HIS A 164 10.58 3.19 -10.38
CA HIS A 164 11.97 3.57 -10.29
C HIS A 164 12.54 3.94 -11.66
N PRO A 165 12.94 5.18 -11.87
CA PRO A 165 14.06 5.39 -12.74
C PRO A 165 15.22 4.64 -12.07
N LYS A 166 15.74 3.59 -12.71
CA LYS A 166 17.01 3.00 -12.29
C LYS A 166 18.00 4.15 -12.17
N LEU A 167 18.23 4.63 -10.96
CA LEU A 167 19.27 5.58 -10.67
C LEU A 167 20.53 4.87 -11.13
N LYS A 168 21.04 5.28 -12.29
CA LYS A 168 22.35 4.84 -12.74
C LYS A 168 23.27 5.28 -11.64
N SER A 169 23.71 4.32 -10.83
CA SER A 169 24.75 4.57 -9.84
C SER A 169 25.91 5.15 -10.61
N THR A 170 26.12 6.45 -10.48
CA THR A 170 27.38 7.08 -10.83
C THR A 170 28.39 6.68 -9.76
N GLN A 171 28.68 5.39 -9.68
CA GLN A 171 29.96 4.99 -9.14
C GLN A 171 31.00 5.39 -10.18
N LYS A 172 31.42 6.62 -10.11
CA LYS A 172 32.73 7.00 -10.64
C LYS A 172 33.77 6.35 -9.74
N LYS A 173 34.59 5.52 -10.39
CA LYS A 173 35.84 4.98 -9.87
C LYS A 173 36.70 6.03 -9.20
#